data_d5fb2eb78a6db3afb893be75a1a56aa1
#
_entry.id   d5fb2eb78a6db3afb893be75a1a56aa1
#
_cell.length_a   1.000
_cell.length_b   1.000
_cell.length_c   1.000
_cell.angle_alpha   90.00
_cell.angle_beta   90.00
_cell.angle_gamma   90.00
#
_symmetry.space_group_name_H-M   'P 1'
#
loop_
_entity.id
_entity.type
_entity.pdbx_description
1 polymer ?
#
loop_
_entity_poly.entity_id
_entity_poly.type
_entity_poly.pdbx_seq_one_letter_code
_entity_poly.pdbx_strand_id
1 'polypeptide(L)'
;MAATDIRRAVPVGAFAWGERFRLPRTPALDADPAQVRLGEALAARVTEVTRLTVASAVAAGLIDLTSPRFAKHIRDVHTLTSRAIARFLITGQGTTETERNFICQVGIFAARHGLPLATLSRSYAVWREANLRVMNEEVNRLDIGQAVAGVARSIIWSSAHTGLRRMARAYEYQVHLVSPERSLKVASSR
;
A
#
# COMPACT_ATOMS: atom_id res chain seq x y z
N MET A 1 18.15 2.11 33.72
CA MET A 1 17.70 1.83 32.35
C MET A 1 16.51 2.73 32.07
N ALA A 2 16.69 3.83 31.34
CA ALA A 2 15.67 4.85 31.09
C ALA A 2 14.79 4.38 29.93
N ALA A 3 13.48 4.32 30.17
CA ALA A 3 12.46 4.06 29.16
C ALA A 3 12.40 5.28 28.22
N THR A 4 12.89 5.12 27.00
CA THR A 4 12.88 6.15 25.98
C THR A 4 11.43 6.40 25.52
N ASP A 5 10.95 7.59 25.81
CA ASP A 5 9.61 8.09 25.52
C ASP A 5 9.34 8.10 24.01
N ILE A 6 8.52 7.15 23.55
CA ILE A 6 8.15 6.92 22.12
C ILE A 6 7.15 8.00 21.62
N ARG A 7 6.84 9.04 22.40
CA ARG A 7 5.76 10.00 22.14
C ARG A 7 6.14 11.24 21.33
N ARG A 8 7.33 11.35 20.76
CA ARG A 8 7.58 12.36 19.73
C ARG A 8 7.12 11.85 18.37
N ALA A 9 5.81 11.76 18.18
CA ALA A 9 5.22 11.68 16.86
C ALA A 9 5.61 12.96 16.11
N VAL A 10 6.39 12.82 15.04
CA VAL A 10 6.60 13.91 14.08
C VAL A 10 5.22 14.32 13.57
N PRO A 11 4.83 15.60 13.65
CA PRO A 11 3.52 16.03 13.20
C PRO A 11 3.40 15.70 11.71
N VAL A 12 2.42 14.86 11.37
CA VAL A 12 2.12 14.38 10.00
C VAL A 12 1.77 15.52 9.05
N GLY A 13 1.53 16.73 9.57
CA GLY A 13 1.17 17.94 8.82
C GLY A 13 2.31 18.64 8.06
N ALA A 14 3.59 18.25 8.25
CA ALA A 14 4.71 18.93 7.61
C ALA A 14 4.99 18.48 6.15
N PHE A 15 4.26 17.49 5.66
CA PHE A 15 4.43 16.98 4.30
C PHE A 15 3.40 17.59 3.35
N ALA A 16 3.61 18.84 2.92
CA ALA A 16 2.94 19.41 1.76
C ALA A 16 3.44 18.70 0.48
N TRP A 17 2.99 17.49 0.27
CA TRP A 17 3.29 16.74 -0.95
C TRP A 17 2.46 17.30 -2.09
N GLY A 18 3.15 18.02 -3.00
CA GLY A 18 2.54 18.63 -4.17
C GLY A 18 1.57 17.71 -4.89
N GLU A 19 0.36 18.20 -5.07
CA GLU A 19 -0.86 17.58 -5.56
C GLU A 19 -0.85 17.17 -7.05
N ARG A 20 0.24 16.70 -7.62
CA ARG A 20 0.31 16.51 -9.08
C ARG A 20 0.04 15.10 -9.60
N PHE A 21 -0.53 14.21 -8.79
CA PHE A 21 -1.11 12.97 -9.28
C PHE A 21 -2.52 12.81 -8.72
N ARG A 22 -3.44 13.64 -9.21
CA ARG A 22 -4.85 13.30 -9.15
C ARG A 22 -5.03 12.14 -10.13
N LEU A 23 -5.44 10.96 -9.63
CA LEU A 23 -6.20 10.03 -10.46
C LEU A 23 -7.27 10.90 -11.14
N PRO A 24 -7.51 10.76 -12.45
CA PRO A 24 -8.55 11.53 -13.10
C PRO A 24 -9.78 11.43 -12.22
N ARG A 25 -10.28 12.58 -11.75
CA ARG A 25 -11.62 12.66 -11.19
C ARG A 25 -12.52 12.34 -12.37
N THR A 26 -12.83 11.06 -12.53
CA THR A 26 -14.01 10.71 -13.30
C THR A 26 -15.15 11.42 -12.55
N PRO A 27 -15.91 12.34 -13.18
CA PRO A 27 -17.13 12.84 -12.56
C PRO A 27 -17.88 11.60 -12.08
N ALA A 28 -18.70 11.75 -11.06
CA ALA A 28 -19.67 10.74 -10.65
C ALA A 28 -20.70 10.60 -11.78
N LEU A 29 -20.26 10.13 -12.94
CA LEU A 29 -21.04 9.52 -13.97
C LEU A 29 -21.55 8.23 -13.35
N ASP A 30 -22.82 7.93 -13.54
CA ASP A 30 -23.46 6.70 -13.11
C ASP A 30 -22.49 5.54 -13.28
N ALA A 31 -21.98 5.04 -12.14
CA ALA A 31 -20.95 4.01 -12.18
C ALA A 31 -21.53 2.83 -12.95
N ASP A 32 -20.81 2.33 -13.94
CA ASP A 32 -21.24 1.18 -14.73
C ASP A 32 -21.70 0.07 -13.77
N PRO A 33 -22.95 -0.40 -13.85
CA PRO A 33 -23.47 -1.44 -12.96
C PRO A 33 -22.57 -2.68 -12.90
N ALA A 34 -21.88 -3.03 -13.97
CA ALA A 34 -20.91 -4.12 -13.99
C ALA A 34 -19.66 -3.79 -13.17
N GLN A 35 -19.20 -2.53 -13.19
CA GLN A 35 -18.10 -2.06 -12.36
C GLN A 35 -18.45 -2.11 -10.87
N VAL A 36 -19.66 -1.67 -10.51
CA VAL A 36 -20.16 -1.72 -9.12
C VAL A 36 -20.22 -3.17 -8.64
N ARG A 37 -20.84 -4.07 -9.41
CA ARG A 37 -20.92 -5.51 -9.08
C ARG A 37 -19.53 -6.12 -8.87
N LEU A 38 -18.57 -5.79 -9.72
CA LEU A 38 -17.19 -6.25 -9.57
C LEU A 38 -16.56 -5.69 -8.29
N GLY A 39 -16.77 -4.42 -7.99
CA GLY A 39 -16.30 -3.78 -6.76
C GLY A 39 -16.84 -4.45 -5.50
N GLU A 40 -18.15 -4.76 -5.46
CA GLU A 40 -18.81 -5.46 -4.35
C GLU A 40 -18.24 -6.88 -4.18
N ALA A 41 -18.06 -7.62 -5.27
CA ALA A 41 -17.46 -8.94 -5.26
C ALA A 41 -16.02 -8.91 -4.72
N LEU A 42 -15.21 -7.94 -5.15
CA LEU A 42 -13.87 -7.76 -4.62
C LEU A 42 -13.86 -7.36 -3.14
N ALA A 43 -14.81 -6.51 -2.70
CA ALA A 43 -14.95 -6.14 -1.30
C ALA A 43 -15.21 -7.37 -0.41
N ALA A 44 -16.06 -8.30 -0.86
CA ALA A 44 -16.36 -9.55 -0.15
C ALA A 44 -15.12 -10.47 -0.03
N ARG A 45 -14.17 -10.39 -0.97
CA ARG A 45 -12.99 -11.26 -1.01
C ARG A 45 -11.70 -10.62 -0.50
N VAL A 46 -11.75 -9.44 0.14
CA VAL A 46 -10.55 -8.75 0.67
C VAL A 46 -9.76 -9.64 1.63
N THR A 47 -10.44 -10.39 2.50
CA THR A 47 -9.78 -11.32 3.44
C THR A 47 -9.01 -12.41 2.71
N GLU A 48 -9.55 -12.92 1.61
CA GLU A 48 -8.88 -13.92 0.78
C GLU A 48 -7.64 -13.33 0.08
N VAL A 49 -7.77 -12.15 -0.53
CA VAL A 49 -6.62 -11.43 -1.11
C VAL A 49 -5.52 -11.27 -0.09
N THR A 50 -5.87 -10.84 1.12
CA THR A 50 -4.90 -10.66 2.22
C THR A 50 -4.23 -11.99 2.59
N ARG A 51 -4.99 -13.07 2.70
CA ARG A 51 -4.47 -14.41 3.00
C ARG A 51 -3.51 -14.90 1.91
N LEU A 52 -3.89 -14.76 0.64
CA LEU A 52 -3.05 -15.12 -0.51
C LEU A 52 -1.74 -14.31 -0.52
N THR A 53 -1.84 -12.99 -0.28
CA THR A 53 -0.67 -12.10 -0.20
C THR A 53 0.29 -12.55 0.89
N VAL A 54 -0.21 -12.79 2.10
CA VAL A 54 0.63 -13.22 3.23
C VAL A 54 1.27 -14.58 2.95
N ALA A 55 0.49 -15.55 2.47
CA ALA A 55 1.01 -16.88 2.15
C ALA A 55 2.12 -16.83 1.09
N SER A 56 1.91 -16.06 0.02
CA SER A 56 2.91 -15.89 -1.04
C SER A 56 4.14 -15.12 -0.57
N ALA A 57 3.96 -14.12 0.28
CA ALA A 57 5.08 -13.35 0.84
C ALA A 57 5.94 -14.20 1.80
N VAL A 58 5.31 -15.06 2.59
CA VAL A 58 6.01 -16.04 3.43
C VAL A 58 6.78 -17.05 2.59
N ALA A 59 6.13 -17.63 1.57
CA ALA A 59 6.76 -18.59 0.66
C ALA A 59 7.96 -17.99 -0.10
N ALA A 60 7.91 -16.67 -0.38
CA ALA A 60 9.01 -15.94 -1.01
C ALA A 60 10.08 -15.44 -0.01
N GLY A 61 9.98 -15.75 1.27
CA GLY A 61 10.90 -15.29 2.31
C GLY A 61 10.88 -13.77 2.54
N LEU A 62 9.80 -13.09 2.17
CA LEU A 62 9.66 -11.63 2.30
C LEU A 62 9.15 -11.20 3.68
N ILE A 63 8.45 -12.07 4.36
CA ILE A 63 7.90 -11.84 5.70
C ILE A 63 8.48 -12.88 6.63
N ASP A 64 9.23 -12.41 7.59
CA ASP A 64 9.62 -13.21 8.74
C ASP A 64 8.48 -13.17 9.77
N LEU A 65 7.83 -14.30 9.98
CA LEU A 65 6.78 -14.45 10.98
C LEU A 65 7.31 -14.31 12.41
N THR A 66 8.63 -14.30 12.60
CA THR A 66 9.25 -14.04 13.92
C THR A 66 9.07 -12.58 14.36
N SER A 67 8.71 -11.67 13.45
CA SER A 67 8.30 -10.29 13.76
C SER A 67 6.78 -10.10 13.62
N PRO A 68 5.97 -10.44 14.63
CA PRO A 68 4.51 -10.35 14.55
C PRO A 68 4.00 -8.94 14.24
N ARG A 69 4.72 -7.90 14.70
CA ARG A 69 4.37 -6.50 14.44
C ARG A 69 4.52 -6.15 12.97
N PHE A 70 5.61 -6.57 12.32
CA PHE A 70 5.81 -6.32 10.90
C PHE A 70 4.80 -7.08 10.05
N ALA A 71 4.60 -8.36 10.33
CA ALA A 71 3.59 -9.17 9.65
C ALA A 71 2.19 -8.55 9.76
N LYS A 72 1.84 -7.99 10.93
CA LYS A 72 0.60 -7.25 11.13
C LYS A 72 0.52 -6.01 10.26
N HIS A 73 1.56 -5.17 10.22
CA HIS A 73 1.58 -3.94 9.42
C HIS A 73 1.43 -4.22 7.93
N ILE A 74 2.12 -5.24 7.43
CA ILE A 74 2.00 -5.67 6.03
C ILE A 74 0.58 -6.16 5.72
N ARG A 75 0.01 -6.97 6.59
CA ARG A 75 -1.38 -7.44 6.44
C ARG A 75 -2.37 -6.27 6.42
N ASP A 76 -2.23 -5.36 7.37
CA ASP A 76 -3.14 -4.22 7.52
C ASP A 76 -3.08 -3.29 6.29
N VAL A 77 -1.87 -2.97 5.78
CA VAL A 77 -1.74 -2.11 4.60
C VAL A 77 -2.32 -2.76 3.35
N HIS A 78 -2.12 -4.06 3.16
CA HIS A 78 -2.66 -4.76 2.00
C HIS A 78 -4.19 -4.92 2.09
N THR A 79 -4.73 -5.19 3.26
CA THR A 79 -6.19 -5.19 3.50
C THR A 79 -6.80 -3.83 3.19
N LEU A 80 -6.21 -2.78 3.71
CA LEU A 80 -6.66 -1.40 3.52
C LEU A 80 -6.62 -0.99 2.04
N THR A 81 -5.54 -1.32 1.33
CA THR A 81 -5.38 -0.96 -0.08
C THR A 81 -6.35 -1.76 -0.97
N SER A 82 -6.60 -3.05 -0.67
CA SER A 82 -7.60 -3.85 -1.40
C SER A 82 -9.02 -3.30 -1.18
N ARG A 83 -9.36 -2.87 0.04
CA ARG A 83 -10.64 -2.18 0.32
C ARG A 83 -10.77 -0.87 -0.46
N ALA A 84 -9.68 -0.10 -0.57
CA ALA A 84 -9.70 1.14 -1.33
C ALA A 84 -9.93 0.92 -2.82
N ILE A 85 -9.40 -0.18 -3.41
CA ILE A 85 -9.68 -0.59 -4.80
C ILE A 85 -11.17 -0.90 -4.97
N ALA A 86 -11.73 -1.75 -4.12
CA ALA A 86 -13.15 -2.11 -4.17
C ALA A 86 -14.04 -0.87 -4.04
N ARG A 87 -13.77 0.00 -3.08
CA ARG A 87 -14.49 1.26 -2.90
C ARG A 87 -14.39 2.15 -4.13
N PHE A 88 -13.21 2.26 -4.75
CA PHE A 88 -13.05 3.05 -5.97
C PHE A 88 -13.93 2.54 -7.11
N LEU A 89 -14.01 1.22 -7.29
CA LEU A 89 -14.89 0.61 -8.30
C LEU A 89 -16.37 0.89 -8.02
N ILE A 90 -16.79 0.91 -6.76
CA ILE A 90 -18.18 1.14 -6.37
C ILE A 90 -18.56 2.62 -6.45
N THR A 91 -17.68 3.52 -5.98
CA THR A 91 -18.04 4.91 -5.69
C THR A 91 -17.21 5.95 -6.44
N GLY A 92 -16.18 5.55 -7.17
CA GLY A 92 -15.17 6.45 -7.75
C GLY A 92 -14.25 7.12 -6.72
N GLN A 93 -14.41 6.85 -5.42
CA GLN A 93 -13.62 7.47 -4.37
C GLN A 93 -12.31 6.70 -4.13
N GLY A 94 -11.18 7.39 -4.28
CA GLY A 94 -9.85 6.84 -4.04
C GLY A 94 -9.48 6.69 -2.55
N THR A 95 -8.19 6.53 -2.29
CA THR A 95 -7.64 6.44 -0.92
C THR A 95 -7.89 7.73 -0.13
N THR A 96 -8.37 7.59 1.09
CA THR A 96 -8.55 8.69 2.05
C THR A 96 -7.19 9.20 2.56
N GLU A 97 -7.19 10.35 3.21
CA GLU A 97 -5.96 10.88 3.84
C GLU A 97 -5.44 9.95 4.94
N THR A 98 -6.32 9.42 5.77
CA THR A 98 -5.96 8.45 6.82
C THR A 98 -5.29 7.21 6.24
N GLU A 99 -5.82 6.68 5.14
CA GLU A 99 -5.24 5.53 4.46
C GLU A 99 -3.86 5.86 3.86
N ARG A 100 -3.70 7.05 3.28
CA ARG A 100 -2.41 7.52 2.76
C ARG A 100 -1.37 7.65 3.86
N ASN A 101 -1.76 8.21 5.01
CA ASN A 101 -0.89 8.35 6.16
C ASN A 101 -0.46 6.99 6.70
N PHE A 102 -1.37 6.02 6.76
CA PHE A 102 -1.05 4.66 7.18
C PHE A 102 0.00 4.00 6.26
N ILE A 103 -0.14 4.15 4.94
CA ILE A 103 0.86 3.65 3.97
C ILE A 103 2.24 4.27 4.23
N CYS A 104 2.32 5.58 4.51
CA CYS A 104 3.57 6.24 4.87
C CYS A 104 4.17 5.68 6.18
N GLN A 105 3.34 5.41 7.20
CA GLN A 105 3.80 4.85 8.47
C GLN A 105 4.46 3.48 8.30
N VAL A 106 4.00 2.66 7.36
CA VAL A 106 4.65 1.37 7.06
C VAL A 106 6.07 1.58 6.51
N GLY A 107 6.28 2.57 5.65
CA GLY A 107 7.61 2.93 5.16
C GLY A 107 8.55 3.41 6.27
N ILE A 108 8.06 4.29 7.14
CA ILE A 108 8.80 4.77 8.31
C ILE A 108 9.15 3.61 9.25
N PHE A 109 8.18 2.74 9.51
CA PHE A 109 8.40 1.56 10.35
C PHE A 109 9.50 0.67 9.77
N ALA A 110 9.42 0.36 8.48
CA ALA A 110 10.42 -0.48 7.81
C ALA A 110 11.83 0.12 7.90
N ALA A 111 11.99 1.43 7.66
CA ALA A 111 13.27 2.13 7.78
C ALA A 111 13.84 2.05 9.20
N ARG A 112 13.01 2.28 10.23
CA ARG A 112 13.41 2.20 11.65
C ARG A 112 13.88 0.81 12.08
N HIS A 113 13.37 -0.22 11.43
CA HIS A 113 13.72 -1.60 11.74
C HIS A 113 14.75 -2.21 10.77
N GLY A 114 15.35 -1.38 9.91
CA GLY A 114 16.38 -1.81 8.98
C GLY A 114 15.90 -2.75 7.88
N LEU A 115 14.60 -2.77 7.59
CA LEU A 115 14.05 -3.62 6.55
C LEU A 115 14.38 -3.03 5.17
N PRO A 116 14.91 -3.81 4.23
CA PRO A 116 15.28 -3.30 2.91
C PRO A 116 14.06 -2.79 2.13
N LEU A 117 14.20 -1.67 1.42
CA LEU A 117 13.14 -1.14 0.54
C LEU A 117 12.74 -2.16 -0.53
N ALA A 118 13.67 -3.00 -0.99
CA ALA A 118 13.40 -4.09 -1.92
C ALA A 118 12.38 -5.10 -1.37
N THR A 119 12.37 -5.37 -0.07
CA THR A 119 11.37 -6.24 0.58
C THR A 119 9.97 -5.65 0.47
N LEU A 120 9.84 -4.34 0.69
CA LEU A 120 8.57 -3.64 0.52
C LEU A 120 8.08 -3.69 -0.93
N SER A 121 8.98 -3.46 -1.88
CA SER A 121 8.66 -3.51 -3.32
C SER A 121 8.14 -4.90 -3.73
N ARG A 122 8.81 -5.95 -3.27
CA ARG A 122 8.39 -7.34 -3.53
C ARG A 122 7.05 -7.67 -2.87
N SER A 123 6.80 -7.18 -1.65
CA SER A 123 5.51 -7.41 -0.97
C SER A 123 4.35 -6.76 -1.74
N TYR A 124 4.54 -5.58 -2.32
CA TYR A 124 3.56 -4.94 -3.20
C TYR A 124 3.34 -5.70 -4.50
N ALA A 125 4.38 -6.28 -5.09
CA ALA A 125 4.24 -7.12 -6.28
C ALA A 125 3.37 -8.36 -5.98
N VAL A 126 3.66 -9.06 -4.88
CA VAL A 126 2.86 -10.21 -4.42
C VAL A 126 1.41 -9.82 -4.16
N TRP A 127 1.17 -8.70 -3.50
CA TRP A 127 -0.17 -8.17 -3.24
C TRP A 127 -0.92 -7.84 -4.54
N ARG A 128 -0.26 -7.22 -5.50
CA ARG A 128 -0.84 -6.92 -6.81
C ARG A 128 -1.28 -8.19 -7.53
N GLU A 129 -0.42 -9.21 -7.56
CA GLU A 129 -0.74 -10.49 -8.20
C GLU A 129 -1.94 -11.18 -7.52
N ALA A 130 -2.02 -11.16 -6.18
CA ALA A 130 -3.16 -11.69 -5.46
C ALA A 130 -4.47 -10.97 -5.81
N ASN A 131 -4.45 -9.63 -5.91
CA ASN A 131 -5.62 -8.84 -6.34
C ASN A 131 -6.00 -9.14 -7.79
N LEU A 132 -5.03 -9.22 -8.71
CA LEU A 132 -5.29 -9.54 -10.13
C LEU A 132 -5.88 -10.93 -10.29
N ARG A 133 -5.38 -11.92 -9.54
CA ARG A 133 -5.92 -13.26 -9.55
C ARG A 133 -7.39 -13.27 -9.12
N VAL A 134 -7.70 -12.72 -7.95
CA VAL A 134 -9.07 -12.67 -7.42
C VAL A 134 -9.98 -11.86 -8.34
N MET A 135 -9.50 -10.74 -8.89
CA MET A 135 -10.24 -9.95 -9.87
C MET A 135 -10.59 -10.79 -11.13
N ASN A 136 -9.63 -11.51 -11.69
CA ASN A 136 -9.88 -12.32 -12.88
C ASN A 136 -10.89 -13.46 -12.60
N GLU A 137 -10.83 -14.07 -11.42
CA GLU A 137 -11.81 -15.09 -10.98
C GLU A 137 -13.23 -14.48 -10.93
N GLU A 138 -13.37 -13.25 -10.36
CA GLU A 138 -14.66 -12.56 -10.27
C GLU A 138 -15.15 -12.05 -11.65
N VAL A 139 -14.26 -11.59 -12.50
CA VAL A 139 -14.60 -11.20 -13.89
C VAL A 139 -15.21 -12.38 -14.62
N ASN A 140 -14.62 -13.56 -14.52
CA ASN A 140 -15.15 -14.77 -15.16
C ASN A 140 -16.48 -15.23 -14.51
N ARG A 141 -16.57 -15.22 -13.18
CA ARG A 141 -17.77 -15.66 -12.44
C ARG A 141 -18.98 -14.78 -12.71
N LEU A 142 -18.75 -13.47 -12.86
CA LEU A 142 -19.83 -12.46 -13.05
C LEU A 142 -20.08 -12.13 -14.52
N ASP A 143 -19.36 -12.75 -15.45
CA ASP A 143 -19.38 -12.44 -16.88
C ASP A 143 -19.18 -10.95 -17.16
N ILE A 144 -18.12 -10.38 -16.57
CA ILE A 144 -17.79 -8.96 -16.71
C ILE A 144 -17.06 -8.71 -18.04
N GLY A 145 -17.58 -7.76 -18.82
CA GLY A 145 -16.98 -7.37 -20.10
C GLY A 145 -15.54 -6.85 -19.98
N GLN A 146 -14.75 -7.06 -21.03
CA GLN A 146 -13.32 -6.72 -21.06
C GLN A 146 -13.00 -5.24 -20.80
N ALA A 147 -13.90 -4.32 -21.15
CA ALA A 147 -13.74 -2.90 -20.87
C ALA A 147 -13.67 -2.62 -19.36
N VAL A 148 -14.62 -3.14 -18.58
CA VAL A 148 -14.66 -3.01 -17.12
C VAL A 148 -13.51 -3.75 -16.46
N ALA A 149 -13.19 -4.95 -16.94
CA ALA A 149 -12.03 -5.72 -16.48
C ALA A 149 -10.70 -4.95 -16.69
N GLY A 150 -10.57 -4.26 -17.83
CA GLY A 150 -9.44 -3.39 -18.14
C GLY A 150 -9.31 -2.21 -17.17
N VAL A 151 -10.42 -1.55 -16.85
CA VAL A 151 -10.46 -0.47 -15.85
C VAL A 151 -10.03 -0.98 -14.48
N ALA A 152 -10.60 -2.10 -14.01
CA ALA A 152 -10.25 -2.69 -12.71
C ALA A 152 -8.75 -3.06 -12.64
N ARG A 153 -8.20 -3.64 -13.70
CA ARG A 153 -6.77 -3.97 -13.80
C ARG A 153 -5.91 -2.72 -13.69
N SER A 154 -6.26 -1.65 -14.39
CA SER A 154 -5.55 -0.37 -14.34
C SER A 154 -5.57 0.25 -12.95
N ILE A 155 -6.70 0.15 -12.23
CA ILE A 155 -6.83 0.63 -10.85
C ILE A 155 -5.89 -0.16 -9.91
N ILE A 156 -5.83 -1.49 -10.03
CA ILE A 156 -4.94 -2.34 -9.23
C ILE A 156 -3.48 -1.94 -9.47
N TRP A 157 -3.06 -1.80 -10.71
CA TRP A 157 -1.71 -1.39 -11.08
C TRP A 157 -1.35 0.01 -10.54
N SER A 158 -2.23 0.99 -10.74
CA SER A 158 -2.04 2.35 -10.26
C SER A 158 -1.97 2.42 -8.74
N SER A 159 -2.81 1.64 -8.05
CA SER A 159 -2.81 1.56 -6.57
C SER A 159 -1.51 0.95 -6.06
N ALA A 160 -1.00 -0.12 -6.67
CA ALA A 160 0.27 -0.73 -6.33
C ALA A 160 1.44 0.27 -6.50
N HIS A 161 1.50 0.92 -7.65
CA HIS A 161 2.56 1.89 -7.95
C HIS A 161 2.52 3.10 -7.01
N THR A 162 1.34 3.68 -6.80
CA THR A 162 1.16 4.86 -5.94
C THR A 162 1.44 4.54 -4.48
N GLY A 163 0.96 3.40 -3.99
CA GLY A 163 1.21 2.94 -2.62
C GLY A 163 2.70 2.72 -2.37
N LEU A 164 3.38 2.01 -3.26
CA LEU A 164 4.81 1.77 -3.17
C LEU A 164 5.62 3.08 -3.20
N ARG A 165 5.31 4.00 -4.10
CA ARG A 165 6.00 5.31 -4.16
C ARG A 165 5.84 6.12 -2.88
N ARG A 166 4.65 6.12 -2.26
CA ARG A 166 4.42 6.81 -0.99
C ARG A 166 5.23 6.19 0.13
N MET A 167 5.21 4.88 0.23
CA MET A 167 5.96 4.12 1.21
C MET A 167 7.47 4.32 1.05
N ALA A 168 7.99 4.23 -0.19
CA ALA A 168 9.40 4.44 -0.49
C ALA A 168 9.89 5.83 -0.09
N ARG A 169 9.14 6.88 -0.42
CA ARG A 169 9.47 8.25 -0.01
C ARG A 169 9.51 8.42 1.50
N ALA A 170 8.55 7.85 2.21
CA ALA A 170 8.51 7.91 3.66
C ALA A 170 9.67 7.12 4.29
N TYR A 171 10.06 6.01 3.69
CA TYR A 171 11.22 5.21 4.04
C TYR A 171 12.52 6.03 3.87
N GLU A 172 12.76 6.59 2.68
CA GLU A 172 13.95 7.40 2.37
C GLU A 172 14.08 8.58 3.30
N TYR A 173 12.98 9.31 3.52
CA TYR A 173 12.95 10.42 4.47
C TYR A 173 13.37 9.99 5.88
N GLN A 174 12.86 8.86 6.37
CA GLN A 174 13.22 8.35 7.69
C GLN A 174 14.69 7.94 7.77
N VAL A 175 15.24 7.32 6.71
CA VAL A 175 16.65 6.97 6.63
C VAL A 175 17.52 8.24 6.71
N HIS A 176 17.17 9.29 5.97
CA HIS A 176 17.91 10.56 5.99
C HIS A 176 17.84 11.29 7.34
N LEU A 177 16.71 11.21 8.05
CA LEU A 177 16.59 11.80 9.39
C LEU A 177 17.47 11.11 10.44
N VAL A 178 17.66 9.79 10.31
CA VAL A 178 18.45 9.00 11.26
C VAL A 178 19.96 9.05 10.93
N SER A 179 20.32 9.45 9.71
CA SER A 179 21.71 9.48 9.21
C SER A 179 22.49 10.78 9.33
N PRO A 180 21.97 11.93 9.85
CA PRO A 180 22.77 13.17 9.90
C PRO A 180 24.04 13.01 10.74
N GLU A 181 24.06 12.14 11.74
CA GLU A 181 25.26 11.89 12.57
C GLU A 181 26.38 11.16 11.83
N ARG A 182 26.09 10.40 10.78
CA ARG A 182 27.12 9.72 9.96
C ARG A 182 27.83 10.70 9.00
N SER A 183 27.11 11.69 8.50
CA SER A 183 27.69 12.71 7.59
C SER A 183 28.64 13.66 8.31
N LEU A 184 28.40 13.97 9.58
CA LEU A 184 29.26 14.84 10.38
C LEU A 184 30.57 14.14 10.82
N LYS A 185 30.57 12.84 11.05
CA LYS A 185 31.77 12.09 11.41
C LYS A 185 32.78 11.95 10.27
N VAL A 186 32.32 11.96 9.01
CA VAL A 186 33.19 11.90 7.84
C VAL A 186 33.81 13.28 7.55
N ALA A 187 33.11 14.36 7.87
CA ALA A 187 33.62 15.73 7.66
C ALA A 187 34.64 16.17 8.75
N SER A 188 34.62 15.55 9.95
CA SER A 188 35.54 15.88 11.06
C SER A 188 36.81 15.04 11.09
N SER A 189 36.98 14.11 10.13
CA SER A 189 38.16 13.23 10.01
C SER A 189 39.07 13.58 8.82
N ARG A 190 38.90 14.78 8.27
CA ARG A 190 39.81 15.43 7.32
C ARG A 190 40.35 16.73 7.91
#